data_e4f89df70d35c893fdfd60b7f0599772
#
_entry.id   e4f89df70d35c893fdfd60b7f0599772
#
_cell.length_a   1.000
_cell.length_b   1.000
_cell.length_c   1.000
_cell.angle_alpha   90.00
_cell.angle_beta   90.00
_cell.angle_gamma   90.00
#
_symmetry.space_group_name_H-M   'P 1'
#
loop_
_entity.id
_entity.type
_entity.pdbx_description
1 polymer ?
#
loop_
_entity_poly.entity_id
_entity_poly.type
_entity_poly.pdbx_seq_one_letter_code
_entity_poly.pdbx_strand_id
1 'polypeptide(L)'
;LDTGRATRLCQSDPLDGQRQALADAYAHGRQAAPAAAPRAPAQPLVTGLPDFTNLVEQVGPGVVNVDTTIVRNNRQASRGPMGGDDDMPEFFRRFFGPDFPMPGQGPGGPDGGPSIKGRGMGSGFIISPDGYVLTNYHVVADASEVKVKLGDRREFTAKVVGSDQQYDVALLKIDGKNLPTVRVGDSNSLKPGQWVVAIGSPFGLDHSVTAGVVSALGRSTGGPDQRYVPFIQTDV
;
A
#
# COMPACT_ATOMS: atom_id res chain seq x y z
N LEU A 1 13.94 -28.86 102.24
CA LEU A 1 14.57 -27.84 101.47
C LEU A 1 14.51 -28.28 100.01
N ASP A 2 13.45 -27.88 99.38
CA ASP A 2 12.94 -28.41 98.13
C ASP A 2 13.30 -27.46 97.01
N THR A 3 14.00 -27.95 96.04
CA THR A 3 14.37 -27.17 94.84
C THR A 3 13.41 -27.53 93.71
N GLY A 4 12.45 -26.66 93.51
CA GLY A 4 11.46 -26.77 92.40
C GLY A 4 12.10 -26.70 91.00
N ARG A 5 11.93 -27.77 90.25
CA ARG A 5 12.36 -27.92 88.86
C ARG A 5 11.26 -27.37 87.93
N ALA A 6 11.49 -26.18 87.40
CA ALA A 6 10.58 -25.63 86.36
C ALA A 6 10.83 -26.29 85.01
N THR A 7 9.91 -27.13 84.57
CA THR A 7 9.88 -27.70 83.28
C THR A 7 9.31 -26.66 82.32
N ARG A 8 10.13 -26.08 81.38
CA ARG A 8 9.65 -25.26 80.30
C ARG A 8 9.15 -26.19 79.19
N LEU A 9 7.87 -26.14 78.94
CA LEU A 9 7.27 -26.68 77.77
C LEU A 9 7.65 -25.77 76.60
N CYS A 10 8.50 -26.27 75.71
CA CYS A 10 8.71 -25.65 74.40
C CYS A 10 7.41 -25.81 73.55
N GLN A 11 6.63 -24.79 73.52
CA GLN A 11 5.58 -24.68 72.53
C GLN A 11 6.27 -24.40 71.13
N SER A 12 6.23 -25.38 70.25
CA SER A 12 6.65 -25.22 68.89
C SER A 12 5.66 -24.27 68.18
N ASP A 13 6.20 -23.18 67.64
CA ASP A 13 5.41 -22.20 66.83
C ASP A 13 4.83 -22.91 65.64
N PRO A 14 3.50 -22.89 65.39
CA PRO A 14 2.85 -23.52 64.22
C PRO A 14 3.33 -22.95 62.92
N LEU A 15 4.04 -21.82 62.92
CA LEU A 15 4.60 -21.19 61.73
C LEU A 15 5.98 -21.72 61.32
N ASP A 16 6.68 -22.45 62.23
CA ASP A 16 8.01 -23.00 61.89
C ASP A 16 7.94 -24.10 60.81
N GLY A 17 6.91 -24.94 60.84
CA GLY A 17 6.68 -25.96 59.83
C GLY A 17 6.40 -25.38 58.45
N GLN A 18 5.69 -24.25 58.38
CA GLN A 18 5.42 -23.57 57.11
C GLN A 18 6.67 -22.87 56.56
N ARG A 19 7.47 -22.28 57.44
CA ARG A 19 8.75 -21.66 57.03
C ARG A 19 9.76 -22.68 56.51
N GLN A 20 9.81 -23.87 57.15
CA GLN A 20 10.69 -24.95 56.70
C GLN A 20 10.23 -25.48 55.35
N ALA A 21 8.93 -25.71 55.16
CA ALA A 21 8.38 -26.17 53.87
C ALA A 21 8.59 -25.16 52.73
N LEU A 22 8.52 -23.85 53.05
CA LEU A 22 8.82 -22.80 52.09
C LEU A 22 10.31 -22.75 51.69
N ALA A 23 11.19 -22.94 52.71
CA ALA A 23 12.64 -22.97 52.48
C ALA A 23 13.04 -24.18 51.64
N ASP A 24 12.44 -25.35 51.90
CA ASP A 24 12.70 -26.57 51.14
C ASP A 24 12.17 -26.48 49.72
N ALA A 25 11.01 -25.87 49.52
CA ALA A 25 10.48 -25.59 48.15
C ALA A 25 11.36 -24.61 47.36
N TYR A 26 11.92 -23.61 48.05
CA TYR A 26 12.87 -22.67 47.43
C TYR A 26 14.23 -23.31 47.14
N ALA A 27 14.69 -24.27 47.95
CA ALA A 27 15.93 -25.00 47.70
C ALA A 27 15.80 -25.98 46.54
N HIS A 28 14.65 -26.65 46.40
CA HIS A 28 14.38 -27.56 45.28
C HIS A 28 14.09 -26.85 43.98
N GLY A 29 13.54 -25.62 44.02
CA GLY A 29 13.30 -24.78 42.83
C GLY A 29 14.58 -24.21 42.16
N ARG A 30 15.73 -24.33 42.88
CA ARG A 30 17.05 -23.92 42.34
C ARG A 30 17.88 -25.05 41.71
N GLN A 31 17.27 -26.16 41.36
CA GLN A 31 17.97 -27.03 40.44
C GLN A 31 18.12 -26.27 39.12
N ALA A 32 19.36 -25.84 38.87
CA ALA A 32 19.70 -25.20 37.59
C ALA A 32 19.25 -26.11 36.48
N ALA A 33 18.35 -25.61 35.62
CA ALA A 33 18.00 -26.31 34.39
C ALA A 33 19.31 -26.68 33.69
N PRO A 34 19.45 -27.92 33.18
CA PRO A 34 20.66 -28.34 32.50
C PRO A 34 20.96 -27.26 31.42
N ALA A 35 22.21 -26.77 31.42
CA ALA A 35 22.64 -25.73 30.50
C ALA A 35 22.23 -26.18 29.11
N ALA A 36 21.35 -25.40 28.46
CA ALA A 36 20.92 -25.69 27.13
C ALA A 36 22.17 -25.83 26.25
N ALA A 37 22.30 -26.97 25.59
CA ALA A 37 23.38 -27.19 24.63
C ALA A 37 23.46 -25.99 23.68
N PRO A 38 24.66 -25.50 23.33
CA PRO A 38 24.80 -24.36 22.41
C PRO A 38 23.99 -24.66 21.16
N ARG A 39 22.92 -23.89 20.96
CA ARG A 39 22.14 -23.97 19.71
C ARG A 39 23.10 -23.62 18.60
N ALA A 40 23.23 -24.51 17.62
CA ALA A 40 23.86 -24.18 16.37
C ALA A 40 23.25 -22.87 15.83
N PRO A 41 24.07 -21.95 15.29
CA PRO A 41 23.52 -20.70 14.74
C PRO A 41 22.42 -21.07 13.75
N ALA A 42 21.22 -20.51 13.98
CA ALA A 42 20.10 -20.73 13.07
C ALA A 42 20.53 -20.26 11.67
N GLN A 43 20.47 -21.15 10.69
CA GLN A 43 20.73 -20.75 9.33
C GLN A 43 19.72 -19.67 8.94
N PRO A 44 20.17 -18.59 8.27
CA PRO A 44 19.24 -17.55 7.86
C PRO A 44 18.16 -18.18 6.97
N LEU A 45 16.88 -17.96 7.31
CA LEU A 45 15.75 -18.46 6.54
C LEU A 45 15.66 -17.81 5.15
N VAL A 46 16.34 -16.69 4.97
CA VAL A 46 16.42 -15.95 3.70
C VAL A 46 17.88 -15.75 3.36
N THR A 47 18.31 -16.28 2.21
CA THR A 47 19.66 -16.10 1.68
C THR A 47 19.58 -15.19 0.45
N GLY A 48 20.21 -14.03 0.52
CA GLY A 48 20.26 -13.03 -0.54
C GLY A 48 19.04 -12.10 -0.59
N LEU A 49 19.27 -10.89 -1.05
CA LEU A 49 18.20 -9.94 -1.37
C LEU A 49 17.74 -10.22 -2.82
N PRO A 50 16.43 -10.11 -3.10
CA PRO A 50 15.95 -10.27 -4.47
C PRO A 50 16.45 -9.10 -5.33
N ASP A 51 16.91 -9.43 -6.55
CA ASP A 51 17.23 -8.48 -7.60
C ASP A 51 16.09 -8.50 -8.63
N PHE A 52 15.41 -7.36 -8.77
CA PHE A 52 14.27 -7.22 -9.67
C PHE A 52 14.64 -6.59 -11.02
N THR A 53 15.89 -6.32 -11.31
CA THR A 53 16.34 -5.65 -12.54
C THR A 53 15.80 -6.35 -13.79
N ASN A 54 16.00 -7.65 -13.91
CA ASN A 54 15.50 -8.43 -15.06
C ASN A 54 13.97 -8.40 -15.17
N LEU A 55 13.25 -8.41 -14.04
CA LEU A 55 11.79 -8.29 -14.02
C LEU A 55 11.35 -6.94 -14.57
N VAL A 56 11.98 -5.86 -14.12
CA VAL A 56 11.68 -4.49 -14.55
C VAL A 56 11.99 -4.30 -16.03
N GLU A 57 13.09 -4.83 -16.54
CA GLU A 57 13.44 -4.79 -17.96
C GLU A 57 12.41 -5.52 -18.84
N GLN A 58 11.86 -6.63 -18.37
CA GLN A 58 10.86 -7.40 -19.10
C GLN A 58 9.46 -6.77 -19.06
N VAL A 59 9.04 -6.25 -17.92
CA VAL A 59 7.67 -5.79 -17.68
C VAL A 59 7.54 -4.29 -17.96
N GLY A 60 8.59 -3.51 -17.67
CA GLY A 60 8.61 -2.05 -17.79
C GLY A 60 8.10 -1.52 -19.13
N PRO A 61 8.52 -2.07 -20.29
CA PRO A 61 8.03 -1.60 -21.58
C PRO A 61 6.50 -1.64 -21.74
N GLY A 62 5.81 -2.52 -20.99
CA GLY A 62 4.35 -2.61 -20.96
C GLY A 62 3.67 -1.62 -20.01
N VAL A 63 4.44 -0.95 -19.14
CA VAL A 63 3.94 0.09 -18.24
C VAL A 63 3.99 1.44 -18.96
N VAL A 64 2.91 2.20 -18.87
CA VAL A 64 2.72 3.44 -19.62
C VAL A 64 2.32 4.58 -18.68
N ASN A 65 2.61 5.80 -19.11
CA ASN A 65 2.06 7.00 -18.50
C ASN A 65 0.71 7.33 -19.15
N VAL A 66 -0.23 7.79 -18.33
CA VAL A 66 -1.56 8.24 -18.77
C VAL A 66 -1.69 9.72 -18.44
N ASP A 67 -1.65 10.57 -19.45
CA ASP A 67 -1.86 12.01 -19.34
C ASP A 67 -3.32 12.34 -19.66
N THR A 68 -3.96 13.16 -18.85
CA THR A 68 -5.33 13.58 -19.07
C THR A 68 -5.45 15.10 -19.08
N THR A 69 -6.32 15.59 -19.96
CA THR A 69 -6.71 17.00 -20.01
C THR A 69 -8.15 17.13 -19.53
N ILE A 70 -8.39 17.96 -18.53
CA ILE A 70 -9.72 18.28 -18.01
C ILE A 70 -10.06 19.69 -18.45
N VAL A 71 -11.15 19.87 -19.20
CA VAL A 71 -11.64 21.19 -19.61
C VAL A 71 -12.83 21.56 -18.75
N ARG A 72 -12.63 22.41 -17.76
CA ARG A 72 -13.74 22.97 -16.96
C ARG A 72 -14.27 24.23 -17.64
N ASN A 73 -15.50 24.16 -18.16
CA ASN A 73 -16.21 25.33 -18.67
C ASN A 73 -16.70 26.19 -17.50
N ASN A 74 -16.23 27.41 -17.42
CA ASN A 74 -16.50 28.37 -16.32
C ASN A 74 -17.99 28.78 -16.18
N ARG A 75 -18.94 28.13 -16.88
CA ARG A 75 -20.38 28.44 -16.75
C ARG A 75 -21.05 27.91 -15.50
N GLN A 76 -20.37 27.08 -14.69
CA GLN A 76 -20.90 26.52 -13.42
C GLN A 76 -20.29 27.13 -12.16
N ALA A 77 -19.29 28.00 -12.29
CA ALA A 77 -18.62 28.62 -11.13
C ALA A 77 -19.41 29.76 -10.46
N SER A 78 -20.60 30.14 -10.97
CA SER A 78 -21.37 31.26 -10.44
C SER A 78 -22.48 30.89 -9.44
N ARG A 79 -22.50 29.68 -8.88
CA ARG A 79 -23.44 29.29 -7.83
C ARG A 79 -22.77 28.46 -6.75
N GLY A 80 -22.16 29.14 -5.77
CA GLY A 80 -21.76 28.51 -4.51
C GLY A 80 -20.68 29.31 -3.80
N PRO A 81 -20.82 29.61 -2.50
CA PRO A 81 -19.80 30.26 -1.71
C PRO A 81 -18.69 29.28 -1.41
N MET A 82 -17.45 29.68 -1.69
CA MET A 82 -16.21 29.14 -1.13
C MET A 82 -16.23 27.61 -0.88
N GLY A 83 -15.92 26.82 -1.90
CA GLY A 83 -15.54 25.43 -1.76
C GLY A 83 -14.07 25.36 -1.37
N GLY A 84 -13.80 24.92 -0.15
CA GLY A 84 -12.45 24.58 0.33
C GLY A 84 -11.90 23.35 -0.36
N ASP A 85 -10.71 23.01 -0.02
CA ASP A 85 -9.74 21.94 -0.37
C ASP A 85 -10.26 20.52 -0.76
N ASP A 86 -11.55 20.34 -1.00
CA ASP A 86 -12.18 19.02 -1.21
C ASP A 86 -12.12 18.48 -2.66
N ASP A 87 -11.57 19.24 -3.62
CA ASP A 87 -11.56 18.86 -5.05
C ASP A 87 -10.38 17.97 -5.46
N MET A 88 -9.45 17.67 -4.55
CA MET A 88 -8.37 16.72 -4.82
C MET A 88 -8.79 15.30 -4.43
N PRO A 89 -8.60 14.30 -5.32
CA PRO A 89 -8.79 12.91 -4.93
C PRO A 89 -7.97 12.60 -3.68
N GLU A 90 -8.60 12.01 -2.67
CA GLU A 90 -8.01 11.74 -1.35
C GLU A 90 -6.70 10.97 -1.43
N PHE A 91 -6.53 10.15 -2.46
CA PHE A 91 -5.30 9.44 -2.80
C PHE A 91 -4.14 10.41 -3.09
N PHE A 92 -4.35 11.46 -3.89
CA PHE A 92 -3.31 12.45 -4.20
C PHE A 92 -2.88 13.24 -2.97
N ARG A 93 -3.83 13.62 -2.12
CA ARG A 93 -3.56 14.30 -0.84
C ARG A 93 -2.76 13.42 0.12
N ARG A 94 -3.02 12.12 0.11
CA ARG A 94 -2.34 11.15 0.98
C ARG A 94 -0.91 10.85 0.52
N PHE A 95 -0.64 10.92 -0.79
CA PHE A 95 0.65 10.56 -1.37
C PHE A 95 1.61 11.76 -1.50
N PHE A 96 1.09 12.95 -1.82
CA PHE A 96 1.90 14.14 -2.07
C PHE A 96 1.80 15.21 -0.98
N GLY A 97 0.97 15.02 0.04
CA GLY A 97 0.74 15.99 1.11
C GLY A 97 -0.15 17.18 0.71
N PRO A 98 -0.64 17.96 1.70
CA PRO A 98 -1.55 19.08 1.44
C PRO A 98 -0.88 20.30 0.77
N ASP A 99 0.45 20.38 0.81
CA ASP A 99 1.23 21.55 0.34
C ASP A 99 1.89 21.33 -1.04
N PHE A 100 1.53 20.28 -1.78
CA PHE A 100 2.14 20.04 -3.09
C PHE A 100 1.62 21.08 -4.11
N PRO A 101 2.49 21.96 -4.67
CA PRO A 101 2.06 22.98 -5.62
C PRO A 101 1.62 22.31 -6.92
N MET A 102 0.32 22.31 -7.18
CA MET A 102 -0.23 21.89 -8.47
C MET A 102 0.20 22.84 -9.57
N PRO A 103 0.77 22.37 -10.68
CA PRO A 103 1.01 23.20 -11.86
C PRO A 103 -0.35 23.65 -12.42
N GLY A 104 -0.72 24.91 -12.18
CA GLY A 104 -1.97 25.49 -12.73
C GLY A 104 -2.76 26.41 -11.81
N GLN A 105 -2.42 26.54 -10.53
CA GLN A 105 -2.97 27.56 -9.65
C GLN A 105 -2.15 28.85 -9.74
N GLY A 106 -2.39 29.63 -10.80
CA GLY A 106 -2.02 31.03 -10.84
C GLY A 106 -3.16 31.90 -10.31
N PRO A 107 -2.92 33.11 -9.75
CA PRO A 107 -3.95 34.01 -9.31
C PRO A 107 -4.78 34.51 -10.51
N GLY A 108 -5.91 33.88 -10.79
CA GLY A 108 -6.86 34.29 -11.82
C GLY A 108 -7.73 35.42 -11.32
N GLY A 109 -7.65 36.57 -11.97
CA GLY A 109 -8.52 37.71 -11.74
C GLY A 109 -9.98 37.48 -12.17
N PRO A 110 -10.94 38.39 -11.79
CA PRO A 110 -12.38 38.20 -11.86
C PRO A 110 -13.01 38.51 -13.24
N ASP A 111 -12.34 38.25 -14.34
CA ASP A 111 -12.93 38.50 -15.67
C ASP A 111 -12.93 37.23 -16.51
N GLY A 112 -14.08 36.93 -17.11
CA GLY A 112 -14.43 35.78 -17.93
C GLY A 112 -13.35 35.26 -18.86
N GLY A 113 -12.35 34.59 -18.28
CA GLY A 113 -11.22 34.01 -18.97
C GLY A 113 -11.54 32.65 -19.60
N PRO A 114 -10.71 32.22 -20.56
CA PRO A 114 -10.87 30.97 -21.28
C PRO A 114 -10.90 29.76 -20.30
N SER A 115 -11.63 28.73 -20.69
CA SER A 115 -11.76 27.48 -19.96
C SER A 115 -10.43 27.04 -19.30
N ILE A 116 -10.45 26.84 -17.97
CA ILE A 116 -9.27 26.38 -17.24
C ILE A 116 -9.00 24.91 -17.66
N LYS A 117 -7.84 24.68 -18.26
CA LYS A 117 -7.39 23.33 -18.59
C LYS A 117 -6.62 22.78 -17.39
N GLY A 118 -7.21 21.83 -16.66
CA GLY A 118 -6.50 21.00 -15.71
C GLY A 118 -5.75 19.87 -16.43
N ARG A 119 -4.62 19.43 -15.87
CA ARG A 119 -3.93 18.20 -16.28
C ARG A 119 -3.96 17.21 -15.14
N GLY A 120 -4.29 15.95 -15.47
CA GLY A 120 -4.12 14.81 -14.59
C GLY A 120 -3.04 13.89 -15.15
N MET A 121 -2.34 13.19 -14.31
CA MET A 121 -1.33 12.19 -14.68
C MET A 121 -1.50 10.94 -13.85
N GLY A 122 -1.23 9.79 -14.46
CA GLY A 122 -1.27 8.50 -13.80
C GLY A 122 -0.43 7.47 -14.54
N SER A 123 -0.47 6.25 -14.05
CA SER A 123 0.15 5.09 -14.68
C SER A 123 -0.90 4.14 -15.20
N GLY A 124 -0.55 3.36 -16.21
CA GLY A 124 -1.34 2.26 -16.73
C GLY A 124 -0.45 1.16 -17.25
N PHE A 125 -1.04 0.09 -17.73
CA PHE A 125 -0.29 -0.99 -18.37
C PHE A 125 -1.07 -1.62 -19.53
N ILE A 126 -0.33 -2.01 -20.54
CA ILE A 126 -0.88 -2.59 -21.78
C ILE A 126 -1.15 -4.08 -21.53
N ILE A 127 -2.38 -4.52 -21.78
CA ILE A 127 -2.81 -5.93 -21.56
C ILE A 127 -2.93 -6.72 -22.87
N SER A 128 -2.91 -6.04 -24.02
CA SER A 128 -2.99 -6.70 -25.32
C SER A 128 -2.16 -6.00 -26.39
N PRO A 129 -1.58 -6.75 -27.35
CA PRO A 129 -0.69 -6.18 -28.36
C PRO A 129 -1.38 -5.26 -29.37
N ASP A 130 -2.70 -5.26 -29.42
CA ASP A 130 -3.54 -4.37 -30.24
C ASP A 130 -3.93 -3.06 -29.54
N GLY A 131 -3.51 -2.87 -28.26
CA GLY A 131 -3.57 -1.58 -27.59
C GLY A 131 -4.68 -1.39 -26.57
N TYR A 132 -5.11 -2.44 -25.87
CA TYR A 132 -5.89 -2.28 -24.67
C TYR A 132 -4.97 -1.97 -23.48
N VAL A 133 -5.34 -0.93 -22.70
CA VAL A 133 -4.58 -0.42 -21.56
C VAL A 133 -5.49 -0.37 -20.36
N LEU A 134 -5.03 -0.88 -19.21
CA LEU A 134 -5.70 -0.72 -17.92
C LEU A 134 -5.07 0.43 -17.12
N THR A 135 -5.91 1.25 -16.51
CA THR A 135 -5.54 2.32 -15.57
C THR A 135 -6.63 2.46 -14.51
N ASN A 136 -6.46 3.37 -13.57
CA ASN A 136 -7.48 3.66 -12.58
C ASN A 136 -8.58 4.57 -13.16
N TYR A 137 -9.81 4.38 -12.69
CA TYR A 137 -10.96 5.22 -13.07
C TYR A 137 -10.70 6.69 -12.72
N HIS A 138 -10.21 6.98 -11.49
CA HIS A 138 -9.98 8.36 -11.04
C HIS A 138 -8.97 9.11 -11.92
N VAL A 139 -8.07 8.42 -12.65
CA VAL A 139 -7.13 9.05 -13.60
C VAL A 139 -7.86 9.62 -14.81
N VAL A 140 -8.92 8.97 -15.28
CA VAL A 140 -9.63 9.30 -16.51
C VAL A 140 -11.01 9.91 -16.28
N ALA A 141 -11.48 9.94 -15.03
CA ALA A 141 -12.71 10.61 -14.66
C ALA A 141 -12.65 12.08 -15.07
N ASP A 142 -13.70 12.61 -15.67
CA ASP A 142 -13.80 14.00 -16.13
C ASP A 142 -12.77 14.43 -17.22
N ALA A 143 -11.97 13.48 -17.74
CA ALA A 143 -11.02 13.78 -18.81
C ALA A 143 -11.72 14.09 -20.12
N SER A 144 -11.42 15.23 -20.72
CA SER A 144 -11.85 15.59 -22.07
C SER A 144 -10.96 14.96 -23.15
N GLU A 145 -9.71 14.68 -22.81
CA GLU A 145 -8.72 14.01 -23.66
C GLU A 145 -7.82 13.14 -22.79
N VAL A 146 -7.55 11.93 -23.28
CA VAL A 146 -6.63 10.98 -22.64
C VAL A 146 -5.52 10.64 -23.63
N LYS A 147 -4.27 10.78 -23.19
CA LYS A 147 -3.07 10.40 -23.93
C LYS A 147 -2.33 9.33 -23.19
N VAL A 148 -1.84 8.33 -23.90
CA VAL A 148 -0.99 7.27 -23.38
C VAL A 148 0.40 7.42 -23.97
N LYS A 149 1.40 7.51 -23.10
CA LYS A 149 2.80 7.62 -23.48
C LYS A 149 3.56 6.38 -23.06
N LEU A 150 4.25 5.76 -23.98
CA LEU A 150 5.07 4.58 -23.78
C LEU A 150 6.49 4.96 -23.36
N GLY A 151 7.23 4.01 -22.77
CA GLY A 151 8.63 4.20 -22.39
C GLY A 151 9.57 4.53 -23.56
N ASP A 152 9.23 4.13 -24.78
CA ASP A 152 9.95 4.49 -26.02
C ASP A 152 9.57 5.87 -26.59
N ARG A 153 8.80 6.67 -25.82
CA ARG A 153 8.32 8.02 -26.12
C ARG A 153 7.24 8.12 -27.20
N ARG A 154 6.71 7.00 -27.68
CA ARG A 154 5.51 7.05 -28.55
C ARG A 154 4.32 7.52 -27.73
N GLU A 155 3.52 8.40 -28.30
CA GLU A 155 2.29 8.94 -27.69
C GLU A 155 1.09 8.54 -28.56
N PHE A 156 0.00 8.14 -27.90
CA PHE A 156 -1.25 7.76 -28.53
C PHE A 156 -2.41 8.48 -27.85
N THR A 157 -3.36 8.97 -28.63
CA THR A 157 -4.65 9.37 -28.09
C THR A 157 -5.43 8.10 -27.77
N ALA A 158 -5.94 8.04 -26.53
CA ALA A 158 -6.69 6.90 -26.04
C ALA A 158 -8.19 7.19 -25.99
N LYS A 159 -8.99 6.16 -26.25
CA LYS A 159 -10.45 6.17 -26.04
C LYS A 159 -10.77 5.36 -24.80
N VAL A 160 -11.59 5.89 -23.91
CA VAL A 160 -12.14 5.12 -22.77
C VAL A 160 -13.18 4.15 -23.34
N VAL A 161 -12.93 2.85 -23.22
CA VAL A 161 -13.81 1.78 -23.70
C VAL A 161 -14.82 1.37 -22.63
N GLY A 162 -14.38 1.39 -21.37
CA GLY A 162 -15.21 1.07 -20.22
C GLY A 162 -14.53 1.49 -18.93
N SER A 163 -15.32 1.67 -17.89
CA SER A 163 -14.79 2.01 -16.56
C SER A 163 -15.72 1.53 -15.48
N ASP A 164 -15.15 1.27 -14.32
CA ASP A 164 -15.86 0.93 -13.10
C ASP A 164 -15.35 1.80 -11.96
N GLN A 165 -16.22 2.70 -11.50
CA GLN A 165 -15.90 3.62 -10.41
C GLN A 165 -15.77 2.90 -9.07
N GLN A 166 -16.52 1.82 -8.85
CA GLN A 166 -16.51 1.09 -7.59
C GLN A 166 -15.18 0.36 -7.36
N TYR A 167 -14.64 -0.25 -8.44
CA TYR A 167 -13.35 -0.94 -8.41
C TYR A 167 -12.18 -0.04 -8.80
N ASP A 168 -12.46 1.21 -9.12
CA ASP A 168 -11.48 2.20 -9.59
C ASP A 168 -10.64 1.69 -10.77
N VAL A 169 -11.29 1.11 -11.79
CA VAL A 169 -10.65 0.56 -12.98
C VAL A 169 -11.21 1.23 -14.23
N ALA A 170 -10.34 1.53 -15.18
CA ALA A 170 -10.71 1.98 -16.52
C ALA A 170 -9.93 1.22 -17.60
N LEU A 171 -10.64 0.88 -18.69
CA LEU A 171 -10.10 0.25 -19.87
C LEU A 171 -10.02 1.28 -21.00
N LEU A 172 -8.81 1.49 -21.51
CA LEU A 172 -8.52 2.38 -22.60
C LEU A 172 -8.18 1.58 -23.86
N LYS A 173 -8.39 2.19 -25.03
CA LYS A 173 -7.95 1.68 -26.35
C LYS A 173 -7.09 2.72 -27.02
N ILE A 174 -5.88 2.33 -27.42
CA ILE A 174 -4.97 3.10 -28.28
C ILE A 174 -4.84 2.43 -29.66
N ASP A 175 -4.55 3.20 -30.66
CA ASP A 175 -4.33 2.69 -32.03
C ASP A 175 -2.83 2.36 -32.21
N GLY A 176 -2.44 1.20 -31.70
CA GLY A 176 -1.08 0.66 -31.77
C GLY A 176 -1.07 -0.80 -32.15
N LYS A 177 0.04 -1.27 -32.69
CA LYS A 177 0.26 -2.68 -33.08
C LYS A 177 1.56 -3.19 -32.49
N ASN A 178 1.59 -4.50 -32.18
CA ASN A 178 2.76 -5.17 -31.64
C ASN A 178 3.31 -4.46 -30.39
N LEU A 179 2.40 -4.02 -29.52
CA LEU A 179 2.76 -3.33 -28.29
C LEU A 179 3.25 -4.31 -27.22
N PRO A 180 4.22 -3.92 -26.39
CA PRO A 180 4.64 -4.72 -25.25
C PRO A 180 3.50 -4.85 -24.25
N THR A 181 3.31 -6.04 -23.68
CA THR A 181 2.17 -6.32 -22.80
C THR A 181 2.60 -6.81 -21.44
N VAL A 182 1.81 -6.49 -20.42
CA VAL A 182 1.91 -7.07 -19.08
C VAL A 182 0.90 -8.21 -18.96
N ARG A 183 1.32 -9.35 -18.42
CA ARG A 183 0.45 -10.49 -18.19
C ARG A 183 -0.39 -10.30 -16.93
N VAL A 184 -1.68 -10.52 -17.03
CA VAL A 184 -2.58 -10.55 -15.87
C VAL A 184 -2.37 -11.88 -15.14
N GLY A 185 -2.08 -11.81 -13.85
CA GLY A 185 -1.88 -12.98 -12.98
C GLY A 185 -3.14 -13.40 -12.24
N ASP A 186 -3.03 -14.47 -11.47
CA ASP A 186 -4.09 -14.96 -10.58
C ASP A 186 -3.79 -14.56 -9.12
N SER A 187 -4.55 -13.59 -8.61
CA SER A 187 -4.41 -13.11 -7.24
C SER A 187 -4.84 -14.12 -6.17
N ASN A 188 -5.60 -15.19 -6.54
CA ASN A 188 -5.98 -16.24 -5.59
C ASN A 188 -4.79 -17.11 -5.14
N SER A 189 -3.71 -17.11 -5.92
CA SER A 189 -2.48 -17.85 -5.59
C SER A 189 -1.55 -17.10 -4.64
N LEU A 190 -1.82 -15.83 -4.34
CA LEU A 190 -0.98 -15.00 -3.49
C LEU A 190 -1.01 -15.45 -2.03
N LYS A 191 0.12 -15.27 -1.35
CA LYS A 191 0.27 -15.56 0.08
C LYS A 191 0.99 -14.41 0.79
N PRO A 192 0.61 -14.05 2.03
CA PRO A 192 1.34 -13.11 2.84
C PRO A 192 2.82 -13.49 2.94
N GLY A 193 3.70 -12.48 2.84
CA GLY A 193 5.16 -12.66 2.82
C GLY A 193 5.76 -12.86 1.44
N GLN A 194 4.98 -13.04 0.37
CA GLN A 194 5.51 -13.05 -0.99
C GLN A 194 5.96 -11.65 -1.42
N TRP A 195 7.06 -11.58 -2.16
CA TRP A 195 7.54 -10.33 -2.73
C TRP A 195 6.57 -9.79 -3.78
N VAL A 196 6.38 -8.48 -3.74
CA VAL A 196 5.64 -7.70 -4.74
C VAL A 196 6.48 -6.52 -5.18
N VAL A 197 6.30 -6.12 -6.43
CA VAL A 197 6.99 -4.97 -7.04
C VAL A 197 5.94 -4.08 -7.67
N ALA A 198 5.92 -2.81 -7.29
CA ALA A 198 5.13 -1.81 -7.98
C ALA A 198 6.00 -1.10 -9.01
N ILE A 199 5.52 -1.01 -10.24
CA ILE A 199 6.16 -0.34 -11.36
C ILE A 199 5.18 0.68 -11.91
N GLY A 200 5.58 1.94 -11.95
CA GLY A 200 4.75 3.04 -12.45
C GLY A 200 5.55 4.02 -13.29
N SER A 201 4.84 4.88 -14.02
CA SER A 201 5.40 5.98 -14.79
C SER A 201 4.60 7.28 -14.53
N PRO A 202 4.51 7.74 -13.27
CA PRO A 202 3.57 8.81 -12.89
C PRO A 202 3.90 10.17 -13.51
N PHE A 203 5.13 10.41 -13.91
CA PHE A 203 5.57 11.71 -14.48
C PHE A 203 5.92 11.62 -15.97
N GLY A 204 5.63 10.51 -16.63
CA GLY A 204 5.96 10.30 -18.06
C GLY A 204 7.44 10.24 -18.37
N LEU A 205 8.26 10.05 -17.33
CA LEU A 205 9.69 9.82 -17.38
C LEU A 205 9.97 8.34 -17.12
N ASP A 206 11.18 8.02 -16.72
CA ASP A 206 11.60 6.66 -16.40
C ASP A 206 10.68 5.96 -15.37
N HIS A 207 10.64 4.65 -15.40
CA HIS A 207 9.82 3.87 -14.48
C HIS A 207 10.26 4.07 -13.02
N SER A 208 9.30 4.38 -12.15
CA SER A 208 9.50 4.27 -10.71
C SER A 208 9.24 2.83 -10.27
N VAL A 209 10.15 2.28 -9.49
CA VAL A 209 10.09 0.88 -9.01
C VAL A 209 10.19 0.88 -7.50
N THR A 210 9.23 0.25 -6.83
CA THR A 210 9.28 -0.04 -5.39
C THR A 210 9.03 -1.52 -5.16
N ALA A 211 9.59 -2.08 -4.08
CA ALA A 211 9.43 -3.47 -3.74
C ALA A 211 9.05 -3.63 -2.26
N GLY A 212 8.21 -4.58 -1.98
CA GLY A 212 7.75 -4.91 -0.64
C GLY A 212 7.15 -6.31 -0.61
N VAL A 213 6.25 -6.59 0.32
CA VAL A 213 5.63 -7.90 0.47
C VAL A 213 4.10 -7.78 0.51
N VAL A 214 3.44 -8.87 0.18
CA VAL A 214 2.03 -9.05 0.50
C VAL A 214 1.89 -9.10 2.01
N SER A 215 1.27 -8.08 2.62
CA SER A 215 1.09 -7.99 4.08
C SER A 215 -0.18 -8.74 4.53
N ALA A 216 -1.27 -8.66 3.74
CA ALA A 216 -2.52 -9.36 4.00
C ALA A 216 -3.37 -9.50 2.74
N LEU A 217 -4.31 -10.43 2.76
CA LEU A 217 -5.28 -10.67 1.68
C LEU A 217 -6.71 -10.49 2.18
N GLY A 218 -7.61 -10.08 1.27
CA GLY A 218 -9.05 -10.02 1.53
C GLY A 218 -9.48 -8.99 2.58
N ARG A 219 -8.67 -7.97 2.86
CA ARG A 219 -9.08 -6.86 3.73
C ARG A 219 -10.00 -5.92 2.96
N SER A 220 -11.18 -5.65 3.52
CA SER A 220 -12.02 -4.55 3.04
C SER A 220 -11.78 -3.32 3.91
N THR A 221 -11.66 -2.16 3.28
CA THR A 221 -11.56 -0.86 3.97
C THR A 221 -12.96 -0.30 4.29
N GLY A 222 -14.01 -1.11 4.21
CA GLY A 222 -15.39 -0.72 4.17
C GLY A 222 -15.88 0.08 5.38
N GLY A 223 -16.37 1.28 5.12
CA GLY A 223 -17.39 1.93 5.93
C GLY A 223 -18.76 1.27 5.71
N PRO A 224 -19.80 1.65 6.50
CA PRO A 224 -21.12 1.00 6.45
C PRO A 224 -21.82 1.04 5.08
N ASP A 225 -21.39 1.91 4.17
CA ASP A 225 -21.98 2.08 2.83
C ASP A 225 -21.09 1.58 1.68
N GLN A 226 -19.89 1.04 1.96
CA GLN A 226 -18.99 0.54 0.92
C GLN A 226 -19.22 -0.95 0.67
N ARG A 227 -19.51 -1.28 -0.59
CA ARG A 227 -19.56 -2.67 -1.07
C ARG A 227 -18.20 -3.34 -0.85
N TYR A 228 -18.25 -4.60 -0.50
CA TYR A 228 -17.06 -5.40 -0.24
C TYR A 228 -16.13 -5.45 -1.46
N VAL A 229 -14.99 -4.78 -1.38
CA VAL A 229 -13.89 -4.91 -2.34
C VAL A 229 -12.71 -5.57 -1.61
N PRO A 230 -12.32 -6.79 -1.99
CA PRO A 230 -11.22 -7.50 -1.34
C PRO A 230 -9.89 -6.92 -1.82
N PHE A 231 -9.24 -6.10 -1.00
CA PHE A 231 -7.92 -5.55 -1.30
C PHE A 231 -6.79 -6.50 -0.92
N ILE A 232 -5.72 -6.46 -1.72
CA ILE A 232 -4.42 -7.01 -1.39
C ILE A 232 -3.65 -5.90 -0.68
N GLN A 233 -3.34 -6.10 0.60
CA GLN A 233 -2.53 -5.15 1.35
C GLN A 233 -1.05 -5.41 1.10
N THR A 234 -0.29 -4.36 0.80
CA THR A 234 1.17 -4.38 0.60
C THR A 234 1.82 -3.20 1.32
N ASP A 235 3.14 -3.19 1.38
CA ASP A 235 3.96 -2.09 1.90
C ASP A 235 4.83 -1.41 0.80
N VAL A 236 4.47 -1.61 -0.48
CA VAL A 236 5.09 -0.95 -1.64
C VAL A 236 4.46 0.40 -1.93
#